data_4e0f35b9c8ea2c881ee48a22e3fafe8e
#
_entry.id   4e0f35b9c8ea2c881ee48a22e3fafe8e
#
_cell.length_a   1.000
_cell.length_b   1.000
_cell.length_c   1.000
_cell.angle_alpha   90.00
_cell.angle_beta   90.00
_cell.angle_gamma   90.00
#
_symmetry.space_group_name_H-M   'P 1'
#
loop_
_entity.id
_entity.type
_entity.pdbx_description
1 polymer ?
#
loop_
_entity_poly.entity_id
_entity_poly.type
_entity_poly.pdbx_seq_one_letter_code
_entity_poly.pdbx_strand_id
1 'polypeptide(L)'
;VVDVESLSQTVHLTDVAAVVDELVADIRGAARRFRRNGAIVALSGGIDSTVCVALAARALGPKRVKGITLPDQESSGETAGLAQLAAESAGVEFLAKDITPVLDALGAYRDRLAVVQRIDPDFDPARGDAFSVEFVPATGEGDRIQSFALNVVRGGKSTHHRLGGRDFLTIMAATNQKQRVRTLMTYRIADEENLIVVGTSNRLEIDQGFFVKFGDGCGEAFPLRWLLKSQVYDVAEYLGVPEEIRCRPPTTDTFSAPQSQEEYFYGTSTEMGDALWLAWRKSEPVEQVAQRLGFTATDVEKFFGLYERRAQYAAYLTEMITPE
;
A
#
# COMPACT_ATOMS: atom_id res chain seq x y z
N VAL A 1 -17.23 20.58 16.39
CA VAL A 1 -18.02 19.60 15.65
C VAL A 1 -17.50 19.63 14.22
N VAL A 2 -16.95 18.51 13.74
CA VAL A 2 -16.47 18.38 12.36
C VAL A 2 -17.64 18.55 11.41
N ASP A 3 -17.51 19.43 10.43
CA ASP A 3 -18.48 19.55 9.34
C ASP A 3 -18.24 18.39 8.34
N VAL A 4 -18.91 17.28 8.60
CA VAL A 4 -18.78 16.03 7.83
C VAL A 4 -19.17 16.24 6.36
N GLU A 5 -20.13 17.11 6.08
CA GLU A 5 -20.58 17.39 4.71
C GLU A 5 -19.51 18.16 3.92
N SER A 6 -18.90 19.16 4.54
CA SER A 6 -17.77 19.91 3.96
C SER A 6 -16.52 19.03 3.78
N LEU A 7 -16.26 18.10 4.70
CA LEU A 7 -15.17 17.15 4.59
C LEU A 7 -15.38 16.21 3.40
N SER A 8 -16.57 15.63 3.30
CA SER A 8 -16.94 14.72 2.21
C SER A 8 -16.80 15.41 0.84
N GLN A 9 -17.33 16.62 0.66
CA GLN A 9 -17.19 17.37 -0.58
C GLN A 9 -15.74 17.68 -0.98
N THR A 10 -14.83 17.67 -0.03
CA THR A 10 -13.41 17.98 -0.28
C THR A 10 -12.62 16.77 -0.78
N VAL A 11 -12.93 15.57 -0.35
CA VAL A 11 -12.14 14.36 -0.60
C VAL A 11 -12.76 13.39 -1.60
N HIS A 12 -14.04 13.52 -1.92
CA HIS A 12 -14.73 12.65 -2.88
C HIS A 12 -14.81 13.25 -4.28
N LEU A 13 -15.02 12.39 -5.28
CA LEU A 13 -15.16 12.78 -6.68
C LEU A 13 -16.57 13.32 -6.97
N THR A 14 -16.64 14.43 -7.68
CA THR A 14 -17.93 15.01 -8.13
C THR A 14 -18.47 14.36 -9.39
N ASP A 15 -17.60 13.86 -10.26
CA ASP A 15 -17.94 13.14 -11.50
C ASP A 15 -17.07 11.89 -11.65
N VAL A 16 -17.49 10.83 -11.00
CA VAL A 16 -16.78 9.54 -10.98
C VAL A 16 -16.72 8.94 -12.39
N ALA A 17 -17.77 9.12 -13.20
CA ALA A 17 -17.83 8.54 -14.54
C ALA A 17 -16.76 9.15 -15.45
N ALA A 18 -16.63 10.48 -15.45
CA ALA A 18 -15.61 11.17 -16.23
C ALA A 18 -14.20 10.75 -15.81
N VAL A 19 -13.94 10.67 -14.50
CA VAL A 19 -12.64 10.21 -13.98
C VAL A 19 -12.34 8.78 -14.42
N VAL A 20 -13.30 7.86 -14.32
CA VAL A 20 -13.12 6.47 -14.76
C VAL A 20 -12.80 6.41 -16.26
N ASP A 21 -13.46 7.22 -17.10
CA ASP A 21 -13.18 7.24 -18.54
C ASP A 21 -11.77 7.77 -18.84
N GLU A 22 -11.26 8.75 -18.09
CA GLU A 22 -9.87 9.21 -18.18
C GLU A 22 -8.87 8.10 -17.78
N LEU A 23 -9.09 7.44 -16.64
CA LEU A 23 -8.21 6.36 -16.17
C LEU A 23 -8.17 5.18 -17.16
N VAL A 24 -9.31 4.84 -17.76
CA VAL A 24 -9.43 3.83 -18.82
C VAL A 24 -8.66 4.26 -20.08
N ALA A 25 -8.75 5.54 -20.46
CA ALA A 25 -8.02 6.08 -21.61
C ALA A 25 -6.50 6.03 -21.37
N ASP A 26 -6.04 6.32 -20.17
CA ASP A 26 -4.62 6.29 -19.78
C ASP A 26 -4.03 4.87 -19.90
N ILE A 27 -4.71 3.86 -19.35
CA ILE A 27 -4.27 2.46 -19.46
C ILE A 27 -4.22 2.04 -20.95
N ARG A 28 -5.24 2.38 -21.71
CA ARG A 28 -5.29 2.09 -23.16
C ARG A 28 -4.18 2.81 -23.92
N GLY A 29 -3.91 4.04 -23.54
CA GLY A 29 -2.81 4.88 -24.07
C GLY A 29 -1.45 4.27 -23.80
N ALA A 30 -1.19 3.80 -22.57
CA ALA A 30 0.05 3.14 -22.17
C ALA A 30 0.28 1.84 -22.97
N ALA A 31 -0.72 0.97 -23.07
CA ALA A 31 -0.61 -0.28 -23.83
C ALA A 31 -0.29 -0.03 -25.31
N ARG A 32 -0.94 0.99 -25.93
CA ARG A 32 -0.66 1.38 -27.32
C ARG A 32 0.74 1.98 -27.49
N ARG A 33 1.12 2.90 -26.59
CA ARG A 33 2.43 3.59 -26.63
C ARG A 33 3.59 2.60 -26.58
N PHE A 34 3.47 1.59 -25.71
CA PHE A 34 4.51 0.57 -25.54
C PHE A 34 4.30 -0.67 -26.42
N ARG A 35 3.30 -0.66 -27.32
CA ARG A 35 2.99 -1.75 -28.25
C ARG A 35 2.82 -3.11 -27.52
N ARG A 36 2.07 -3.09 -26.41
CA ARG A 36 1.81 -4.29 -25.62
C ARG A 36 0.45 -4.90 -25.95
N ASN A 37 0.36 -6.22 -25.81
CA ASN A 37 -0.84 -6.99 -26.18
C ASN A 37 -1.97 -6.84 -25.16
N GLY A 38 -1.66 -6.55 -23.91
CA GLY A 38 -2.60 -6.49 -22.80
C GLY A 38 -1.94 -5.96 -21.53
N ALA A 39 -2.48 -6.34 -20.38
CA ALA A 39 -1.99 -5.92 -19.07
C ALA A 39 -1.95 -7.08 -18.07
N ILE A 40 -1.08 -6.97 -17.06
CA ILE A 40 -1.09 -7.80 -15.87
C ILE A 40 -1.16 -6.92 -14.62
N VAL A 41 -1.95 -7.35 -13.64
CA VAL A 41 -2.14 -6.65 -12.35
C VAL A 41 -1.83 -7.61 -11.21
N ALA A 42 -0.93 -7.20 -10.31
CA ALA A 42 -0.71 -7.95 -9.07
C ALA A 42 -1.89 -7.71 -8.11
N LEU A 43 -2.55 -8.78 -7.68
CA LEU A 43 -3.73 -8.75 -6.85
C LEU A 43 -3.38 -9.12 -5.40
N SER A 44 -3.56 -8.17 -4.49
CA SER A 44 -3.36 -8.36 -3.05
C SER A 44 -4.66 -8.71 -2.30
N GLY A 45 -5.80 -8.76 -3.00
CA GLY A 45 -7.12 -8.84 -2.39
C GLY A 45 -7.60 -7.52 -1.76
N GLY A 46 -6.81 -6.44 -1.89
CA GLY A 46 -7.18 -5.10 -1.44
C GLY A 46 -7.88 -4.29 -2.54
N ILE A 47 -8.54 -3.19 -2.11
CA ILE A 47 -9.37 -2.36 -2.98
C ILE A 47 -8.58 -1.74 -4.15
N ASP A 48 -7.34 -1.25 -3.92
CA ASP A 48 -6.54 -0.59 -4.97
C ASP A 48 -6.25 -1.53 -6.14
N SER A 49 -5.76 -2.74 -5.85
CA SER A 49 -5.47 -3.74 -6.88
C SER A 49 -6.73 -4.21 -7.60
N THR A 50 -7.86 -4.27 -6.89
CA THR A 50 -9.15 -4.66 -7.48
C THR A 50 -9.68 -3.57 -8.42
N VAL A 51 -9.59 -2.30 -8.04
CA VAL A 51 -9.94 -1.17 -8.92
C VAL A 51 -9.04 -1.18 -10.16
N CYS A 52 -7.73 -1.40 -9.99
CA CYS A 52 -6.80 -1.45 -11.12
C CYS A 52 -7.12 -2.57 -12.12
N VAL A 53 -7.46 -3.78 -11.66
CA VAL A 53 -7.81 -4.87 -12.58
C VAL A 53 -9.14 -4.62 -13.28
N ALA A 54 -10.12 -4.03 -12.60
CA ALA A 54 -11.40 -3.65 -13.19
C ALA A 54 -11.24 -2.57 -14.27
N LEU A 55 -10.43 -1.53 -13.99
CA LEU A 55 -10.07 -0.49 -14.96
C LEU A 55 -9.32 -1.07 -16.16
N ALA A 56 -8.36 -1.95 -15.94
CA ALA A 56 -7.60 -2.60 -17.01
C ALA A 56 -8.51 -3.48 -17.91
N ALA A 57 -9.43 -4.24 -17.30
CA ALA A 57 -10.42 -5.05 -18.03
C ALA A 57 -11.34 -4.15 -18.87
N ARG A 58 -11.80 -3.03 -18.33
CA ARG A 58 -12.62 -2.04 -19.06
C ARG A 58 -11.83 -1.37 -20.19
N ALA A 59 -10.54 -1.12 -19.99
CA ALA A 59 -9.68 -0.44 -20.97
C ALA A 59 -9.31 -1.33 -22.16
N LEU A 60 -8.95 -2.59 -21.90
CA LEU A 60 -8.32 -3.47 -22.88
C LEU A 60 -9.22 -4.65 -23.31
N GLY A 61 -10.28 -4.89 -22.57
CA GLY A 61 -11.11 -6.11 -22.66
C GLY A 61 -10.55 -7.22 -21.75
N PRO A 62 -11.43 -7.96 -21.03
CA PRO A 62 -11.02 -8.90 -19.97
C PRO A 62 -10.11 -10.03 -20.48
N LYS A 63 -10.26 -10.47 -21.74
CA LYS A 63 -9.41 -11.52 -22.35
C LYS A 63 -7.95 -11.11 -22.55
N ARG A 64 -7.64 -9.83 -22.44
CA ARG A 64 -6.29 -9.28 -22.59
C ARG A 64 -5.67 -8.79 -21.28
N VAL A 65 -6.32 -9.15 -20.17
CA VAL A 65 -5.87 -8.75 -18.83
C VAL A 65 -5.71 -10.00 -17.97
N LYS A 66 -4.66 -10.04 -17.17
CA LYS A 66 -4.41 -11.09 -16.19
C LYS A 66 -4.31 -10.49 -14.78
N GLY A 67 -4.91 -11.16 -13.82
CA GLY A 67 -4.69 -10.95 -12.39
C GLY A 67 -3.73 -11.99 -11.85
N ILE A 68 -2.72 -11.58 -11.10
CA ILE A 68 -1.81 -12.52 -10.44
C ILE A 68 -1.76 -12.27 -8.94
N THR A 69 -1.93 -13.33 -8.14
CA THR A 69 -1.60 -13.27 -6.70
C THR A 69 -0.32 -14.04 -6.42
N LEU A 70 0.50 -13.48 -5.52
CA LEU A 70 1.84 -13.96 -5.20
C LEU A 70 1.98 -14.10 -3.67
N PRO A 71 1.22 -15.04 -3.07
CA PRO A 71 1.29 -15.28 -1.64
C PRO A 71 2.65 -15.83 -1.22
N ASP A 72 2.99 -15.58 0.03
CA ASP A 72 4.08 -16.23 0.74
C ASP A 72 3.56 -16.88 2.04
N GLN A 73 4.40 -17.61 2.78
CA GLN A 73 3.99 -18.34 3.99
C GLN A 73 3.39 -17.46 5.11
N GLU A 74 3.58 -16.15 5.04
CA GLU A 74 3.02 -15.21 6.03
C GLU A 74 1.76 -14.51 5.50
N SER A 75 1.40 -14.73 4.23
CA SER A 75 0.17 -14.19 3.66
C SER A 75 -1.05 -14.86 4.27
N SER A 76 -2.08 -14.09 4.58
CA SER A 76 -3.32 -14.64 5.10
C SER A 76 -4.04 -15.50 4.04
N GLY A 77 -4.68 -16.59 4.46
CA GLY A 77 -5.48 -17.43 3.55
C GLY A 77 -6.64 -16.68 2.88
N GLU A 78 -7.16 -15.63 3.50
CA GLU A 78 -8.20 -14.76 2.95
C GLU A 78 -7.72 -13.93 1.77
N THR A 79 -6.46 -13.49 1.78
CA THR A 79 -5.86 -12.67 0.72
C THR A 79 -5.96 -13.32 -0.65
N ALA A 80 -5.67 -14.63 -0.74
CA ALA A 80 -5.77 -15.37 -2.00
C ALA A 80 -7.22 -15.48 -2.50
N GLY A 81 -8.17 -15.72 -1.60
CA GLY A 81 -9.60 -15.77 -1.93
C GLY A 81 -10.14 -14.44 -2.44
N LEU A 82 -9.78 -13.34 -1.79
CA LEU A 82 -10.17 -12.00 -2.24
C LEU A 82 -9.50 -11.59 -3.56
N ALA A 83 -8.24 -11.99 -3.78
CA ALA A 83 -7.57 -11.78 -5.07
C ALA A 83 -8.25 -12.55 -6.21
N GLN A 84 -8.70 -13.77 -5.94
CA GLN A 84 -9.49 -14.54 -6.89
C GLN A 84 -10.84 -13.88 -7.19
N LEU A 85 -11.57 -13.46 -6.14
CA LEU A 85 -12.85 -12.73 -6.27
C LEU A 85 -12.67 -11.44 -7.10
N ALA A 86 -11.57 -10.71 -6.91
CA ALA A 86 -11.25 -9.52 -7.69
C ALA A 86 -11.09 -9.84 -9.19
N ALA A 87 -10.35 -10.91 -9.52
CA ALA A 87 -10.17 -11.34 -10.90
C ALA A 87 -11.49 -11.84 -11.54
N GLU A 88 -12.26 -12.61 -10.80
CA GLU A 88 -13.58 -13.13 -11.25
C GLU A 88 -14.56 -11.98 -11.50
N SER A 89 -14.64 -10.99 -10.62
CA SER A 89 -15.51 -9.82 -10.78
C SER A 89 -15.15 -8.99 -12.01
N ALA A 90 -13.87 -8.92 -12.36
CA ALA A 90 -13.39 -8.25 -13.58
C ALA A 90 -13.45 -9.14 -14.84
N GLY A 91 -13.78 -10.44 -14.70
CA GLY A 91 -13.85 -11.41 -15.79
C GLY A 91 -12.49 -11.74 -16.43
N VAL A 92 -11.38 -11.59 -15.69
CA VAL A 92 -10.02 -11.78 -16.18
C VAL A 92 -9.43 -13.13 -15.78
N GLU A 93 -8.41 -13.59 -16.50
CA GLU A 93 -7.65 -14.78 -16.13
C GLU A 93 -6.94 -14.55 -14.78
N PHE A 94 -7.03 -15.53 -13.88
CA PHE A 94 -6.42 -15.50 -12.56
C PHE A 94 -5.25 -16.49 -12.47
N LEU A 95 -4.12 -15.99 -11.98
CA LEU A 95 -2.92 -16.77 -11.73
C LEU A 95 -2.55 -16.70 -10.24
N ALA A 96 -2.13 -17.81 -9.67
CA ALA A 96 -1.62 -17.88 -8.30
C ALA A 96 -0.25 -18.58 -8.30
N LYS A 97 0.76 -17.95 -7.69
CA LYS A 97 2.10 -18.53 -7.55
C LYS A 97 2.66 -18.25 -6.18
N ASP A 98 2.97 -19.30 -5.42
CA ASP A 98 3.64 -19.19 -4.13
C ASP A 98 5.10 -18.75 -4.34
N ILE A 99 5.48 -17.67 -3.65
CA ILE A 99 6.85 -17.11 -3.67
C ILE A 99 7.68 -17.52 -2.45
N THR A 100 7.13 -18.30 -1.53
CA THR A 100 7.82 -18.78 -0.31
C THR A 100 9.18 -19.41 -0.62
N PRO A 101 9.31 -20.34 -1.60
CA PRO A 101 10.60 -20.98 -1.87
C PRO A 101 11.70 -19.99 -2.32
N VAL A 102 11.30 -18.93 -3.05
CA VAL A 102 12.25 -17.91 -3.50
C VAL A 102 12.71 -17.05 -2.32
N LEU A 103 11.77 -16.63 -1.46
CA LEU A 103 12.07 -15.82 -0.28
C LEU A 103 12.91 -16.59 0.75
N ASP A 104 12.66 -17.89 0.91
CA ASP A 104 13.45 -18.75 1.77
C ASP A 104 14.88 -18.89 1.25
N ALA A 105 15.07 -19.13 -0.05
CA ALA A 105 16.37 -19.18 -0.69
C ALA A 105 17.16 -17.88 -0.56
N LEU A 106 16.49 -16.72 -0.56
CA LEU A 106 17.08 -15.40 -0.31
C LEU A 106 17.35 -15.13 1.19
N GLY A 107 16.90 -15.99 2.09
CA GLY A 107 17.09 -15.85 3.53
C GLY A 107 16.16 -14.80 4.19
N ALA A 108 15.11 -14.35 3.50
CA ALA A 108 14.23 -13.31 4.00
C ALA A 108 13.61 -13.64 5.37
N TYR A 109 13.15 -14.86 5.56
CA TYR A 109 12.57 -15.32 6.82
C TYR A 109 13.62 -15.51 7.92
N ARG A 110 14.74 -16.18 7.57
CA ARG A 110 15.85 -16.44 8.48
C ARG A 110 16.41 -15.14 9.06
N ASP A 111 16.66 -14.14 8.24
CA ASP A 111 17.31 -12.90 8.66
C ASP A 111 16.40 -12.09 9.58
N ARG A 112 15.08 -12.06 9.34
CA ARG A 112 14.11 -11.45 10.23
C ARG A 112 13.97 -12.22 11.55
N LEU A 113 13.84 -13.54 11.47
CA LEU A 113 13.73 -14.40 12.65
C LEU A 113 14.94 -14.25 13.57
N ALA A 114 16.15 -14.19 13.03
CA ALA A 114 17.36 -13.99 13.81
C ALA A 114 17.36 -12.67 14.60
N VAL A 115 16.82 -11.60 14.03
CA VAL A 115 16.68 -10.32 14.73
C VAL A 115 15.61 -10.41 15.82
N VAL A 116 14.45 -10.98 15.50
CA VAL A 116 13.33 -11.09 16.46
C VAL A 116 13.74 -11.95 17.66
N GLN A 117 14.34 -13.12 17.45
CA GLN A 117 14.80 -14.02 18.52
C GLN A 117 15.95 -13.44 19.35
N ARG A 118 16.76 -12.54 18.80
CA ARG A 118 17.78 -11.84 19.58
C ARG A 118 17.17 -10.82 20.55
N ILE A 119 16.04 -10.23 20.18
CA ILE A 119 15.31 -9.23 21.01
C ILE A 119 14.38 -9.95 22.00
N ASP A 120 13.66 -10.93 21.52
CA ASP A 120 12.78 -11.82 22.31
C ASP A 120 13.20 -13.28 22.11
N PRO A 121 14.08 -13.82 22.97
CA PRO A 121 14.59 -15.19 22.84
C PRO A 121 13.53 -16.30 22.91
N ASP A 122 12.36 -15.99 23.45
CA ASP A 122 11.25 -16.94 23.57
C ASP A 122 10.35 -16.95 22.32
N PHE A 123 10.60 -16.12 21.33
CA PHE A 123 9.83 -16.06 20.10
C PHE A 123 9.98 -17.34 19.27
N ASP A 124 8.85 -17.97 18.97
CA ASP A 124 8.79 -19.20 18.18
C ASP A 124 7.59 -19.20 17.23
N PRO A 125 7.80 -18.99 15.92
CA PRO A 125 6.72 -19.00 14.94
C PRO A 125 6.02 -20.35 14.84
N ALA A 126 6.68 -21.48 15.23
CA ALA A 126 6.04 -22.78 15.22
C ALA A 126 4.94 -22.92 16.31
N ARG A 127 4.95 -22.05 17.32
CA ARG A 127 3.89 -21.94 18.33
C ARG A 127 2.80 -20.95 17.97
N GLY A 128 2.88 -20.34 16.79
CA GLY A 128 1.96 -19.32 16.32
C GLY A 128 2.30 -17.91 16.81
N ASP A 129 3.54 -17.69 17.31
CA ASP A 129 4.00 -16.35 17.63
C ASP A 129 4.14 -15.54 16.33
N ALA A 130 3.72 -14.29 16.36
CA ALA A 130 3.78 -13.39 15.23
C ALA A 130 4.41 -12.05 15.64
N PHE A 131 4.92 -11.29 14.68
CA PHE A 131 5.49 -9.98 14.95
C PHE A 131 5.10 -8.94 13.89
N SER A 132 5.12 -7.67 14.30
CA SER A 132 5.07 -6.51 13.43
C SER A 132 6.10 -5.47 13.86
N VAL A 133 6.38 -4.53 12.97
CA VAL A 133 7.17 -3.34 13.31
C VAL A 133 6.21 -2.16 13.35
N GLU A 134 6.25 -1.43 14.45
CA GLU A 134 5.35 -0.31 14.69
C GLU A 134 6.13 1.00 14.79
N PHE A 135 5.49 2.04 14.32
CA PHE A 135 5.98 3.40 14.50
C PHE A 135 5.56 3.91 15.88
N VAL A 136 6.53 4.32 16.69
CA VAL A 136 6.28 4.94 17.99
C VAL A 136 6.43 6.45 17.85
N PRO A 137 5.33 7.21 17.93
CA PRO A 137 5.42 8.67 17.92
C PRO A 137 6.28 9.17 19.08
N ALA A 138 7.00 10.26 18.89
CA ALA A 138 7.69 10.95 19.96
C ALA A 138 6.66 11.51 20.96
N THR A 139 6.66 11.02 22.21
CA THR A 139 5.65 11.36 23.23
C THR A 139 6.08 12.43 24.22
N GLY A 140 7.32 12.96 24.14
CA GLY A 140 7.89 13.92 25.09
C GLY A 140 8.48 15.17 24.46
N GLU A 141 8.46 16.29 25.17
CA GLU A 141 9.05 17.60 24.77
C GLU A 141 10.57 17.55 24.46
N GLY A 142 11.24 16.41 24.63
CA GLY A 142 12.66 16.19 24.32
C GLY A 142 12.94 15.16 23.25
N ASP A 143 11.95 14.36 22.85
CA ASP A 143 12.13 13.26 21.90
C ASP A 143 12.07 13.78 20.44
N ARG A 144 13.25 14.15 19.92
CA ARG A 144 13.42 14.53 18.49
C ARG A 144 13.57 13.34 17.56
N ILE A 145 13.57 12.10 18.07
CA ILE A 145 13.88 10.91 17.27
C ILE A 145 12.63 10.03 17.25
N GLN A 146 12.08 9.84 16.05
CA GLN A 146 11.09 8.81 15.78
C GLN A 146 11.73 7.46 16.11
N SER A 147 11.06 6.63 16.89
CA SER A 147 11.53 5.29 17.22
C SER A 147 10.61 4.25 16.61
N PHE A 148 11.18 3.07 16.36
CA PHE A 148 10.41 1.90 15.96
C PHE A 148 10.39 0.90 17.09
N ALA A 149 9.26 0.21 17.24
CA ALA A 149 9.11 -0.89 18.16
C ALA A 149 8.89 -2.19 17.38
N LEU A 150 9.45 -3.28 17.90
CA LEU A 150 9.07 -4.62 17.53
C LEU A 150 7.89 -5.01 18.44
N ASN A 151 6.73 -5.23 17.84
CA ASN A 151 5.58 -5.80 18.53
C ASN A 151 5.58 -7.32 18.33
N VAL A 152 5.66 -8.07 19.39
CA VAL A 152 5.55 -9.53 19.42
C VAL A 152 4.18 -9.92 19.94
N VAL A 153 3.44 -10.69 19.14
CA VAL A 153 2.11 -11.21 19.49
C VAL A 153 2.24 -12.68 19.84
N ARG A 154 1.89 -13.04 21.09
CA ARG A 154 1.96 -14.40 21.60
C ARG A 154 0.66 -14.74 22.35
N GLY A 155 -0.07 -15.75 21.88
CA GLY A 155 -1.34 -16.14 22.51
C GLY A 155 -2.36 -15.00 22.59
N GLY A 156 -2.39 -14.11 21.59
CA GLY A 156 -3.28 -12.94 21.55
C GLY A 156 -2.83 -11.76 22.42
N LYS A 157 -1.65 -11.82 23.04
CA LYS A 157 -1.08 -10.72 23.84
C LYS A 157 0.08 -10.07 23.09
N SER A 158 0.10 -8.76 23.03
CA SER A 158 1.17 -7.95 22.45
C SER A 158 2.22 -7.57 23.48
N THR A 159 3.49 -7.66 23.10
CA THR A 159 4.63 -7.18 23.87
C THR A 159 5.49 -6.31 22.97
N HIS A 160 5.79 -5.08 23.42
CA HIS A 160 6.55 -4.12 22.63
C HIS A 160 8.01 -4.06 23.12
N HIS A 161 8.93 -4.19 22.19
CA HIS A 161 10.36 -4.09 22.42
C HIS A 161 10.94 -2.93 21.61
N ARG A 162 11.87 -2.19 22.20
CA ARG A 162 12.57 -1.13 21.46
C ARG A 162 13.40 -1.72 20.33
N LEU A 163 13.21 -1.21 19.10
CA LEU A 163 13.93 -1.66 17.93
C LEU A 163 15.10 -0.71 17.62
N GLY A 164 16.33 -1.24 17.65
CA GLY A 164 17.52 -0.50 17.29
C GLY A 164 17.57 -0.20 15.79
N GLY A 165 18.20 0.90 15.38
CA GLY A 165 18.22 1.31 13.97
C GLY A 165 18.81 0.24 13.03
N ARG A 166 19.85 -0.48 13.42
CA ARG A 166 20.42 -1.58 12.62
C ARG A 166 19.46 -2.75 12.48
N ASP A 167 18.77 -3.10 13.54
CA ASP A 167 17.80 -4.18 13.57
C ASP A 167 16.59 -3.86 12.71
N PHE A 168 16.10 -2.62 12.82
CA PHE A 168 15.06 -2.10 11.94
C PHE A 168 15.47 -2.23 10.47
N LEU A 169 16.66 -1.76 10.10
CA LEU A 169 17.14 -1.85 8.71
C LEU A 169 17.26 -3.29 8.23
N THR A 170 17.70 -4.23 9.09
CA THR A 170 17.77 -5.64 8.72
C THR A 170 16.38 -6.25 8.47
N ILE A 171 15.42 -6.00 9.36
CA ILE A 171 14.04 -6.47 9.18
C ILE A 171 13.44 -5.87 7.92
N MET A 172 13.58 -4.56 7.71
CA MET A 172 13.00 -3.88 6.55
C MET A 172 13.64 -4.33 5.23
N ALA A 173 14.97 -4.52 5.20
CA ALA A 173 15.66 -5.02 4.01
C ALA A 173 15.14 -6.42 3.59
N ALA A 174 15.00 -7.33 4.56
CA ALA A 174 14.47 -8.66 4.32
C ALA A 174 12.98 -8.64 3.94
N THR A 175 12.18 -7.77 4.58
CA THR A 175 10.76 -7.58 4.26
C THR A 175 10.56 -7.02 2.85
N ASN A 176 11.36 -6.04 2.45
CA ASN A 176 11.30 -5.45 1.12
C ASN A 176 11.62 -6.44 -0.02
N GLN A 177 12.30 -7.55 0.28
CA GLN A 177 12.50 -8.63 -0.70
C GLN A 177 11.16 -9.21 -1.17
N LYS A 178 10.14 -9.30 -0.31
CA LYS A 178 8.81 -9.80 -0.69
C LYS A 178 8.24 -9.03 -1.88
N GLN A 179 8.20 -7.70 -1.79
CA GLN A 179 7.65 -6.87 -2.87
C GLN A 179 8.50 -6.95 -4.14
N ARG A 180 9.82 -7.01 -4.01
CA ARG A 180 10.71 -7.16 -5.18
C ARG A 180 10.57 -8.51 -5.87
N VAL A 181 10.39 -9.60 -5.12
CA VAL A 181 10.12 -10.93 -5.69
C VAL A 181 8.76 -10.96 -6.38
N ARG A 182 7.71 -10.35 -5.77
CA ARG A 182 6.40 -10.19 -6.42
C ARG A 182 6.51 -9.46 -7.75
N THR A 183 7.24 -8.35 -7.78
CA THR A 183 7.49 -7.57 -9.00
C THR A 183 8.26 -8.38 -10.04
N LEU A 184 9.35 -9.07 -9.64
CA LEU A 184 10.12 -9.94 -10.53
C LEU A 184 9.24 -10.99 -11.19
N MET A 185 8.39 -11.67 -10.42
CA MET A 185 7.50 -12.72 -10.95
C MET A 185 6.40 -12.15 -11.85
N THR A 186 5.90 -10.95 -11.56
CA THR A 186 4.92 -10.26 -12.39
C THR A 186 5.53 -9.88 -13.74
N TYR A 187 6.73 -9.27 -13.74
CA TYR A 187 7.43 -8.90 -14.98
C TYR A 187 7.84 -10.09 -15.81
N ARG A 188 8.21 -11.22 -15.20
CA ARG A 188 8.49 -12.44 -15.95
C ARG A 188 7.31 -12.83 -16.85
N ILE A 189 6.09 -12.77 -16.34
CA ILE A 189 4.90 -13.09 -17.12
C ILE A 189 4.59 -11.96 -18.13
N ALA A 190 4.76 -10.71 -17.71
CA ALA A 190 4.57 -9.57 -18.58
C ALA A 190 5.48 -9.62 -19.82
N ASP A 191 6.73 -10.02 -19.66
CA ASP A 191 7.68 -10.17 -20.75
C ASP A 191 7.34 -11.37 -21.65
N GLU A 192 6.98 -12.52 -21.08
CA GLU A 192 6.62 -13.72 -21.81
C GLU A 192 5.40 -13.50 -22.72
N GLU A 193 4.42 -12.71 -22.26
CA GLU A 193 3.16 -12.48 -22.97
C GLU A 193 3.04 -11.09 -23.61
N ASN A 194 4.08 -10.28 -23.52
CA ASN A 194 4.13 -8.91 -24.04
C ASN A 194 3.00 -8.02 -23.44
N LEU A 195 2.90 -7.98 -22.10
CA LEU A 195 1.93 -7.19 -21.37
C LEU A 195 2.57 -5.93 -20.75
N ILE A 196 1.76 -4.92 -20.39
CA ILE A 196 2.16 -3.89 -19.43
C ILE A 196 1.87 -4.39 -18.01
N VAL A 197 2.68 -3.95 -17.06
CA VAL A 197 2.38 -4.08 -15.63
C VAL A 197 1.61 -2.85 -15.19
N VAL A 198 0.44 -3.04 -14.58
CA VAL A 198 -0.34 -1.94 -14.00
C VAL A 198 0.01 -1.86 -12.51
N GLY A 199 0.65 -0.76 -12.13
CA GLY A 199 0.94 -0.43 -10.74
C GLY A 199 -0.32 0.02 -10.01
N THR A 200 -0.42 -0.34 -8.74
CA THR A 200 -1.66 -0.18 -7.94
C THR A 200 -1.59 0.92 -6.90
N SER A 201 -0.46 1.62 -6.81
CA SER A 201 -0.25 2.65 -5.80
C SER A 201 -1.12 3.88 -6.04
N ASN A 202 -1.81 4.32 -4.99
CA ASN A 202 -2.59 5.55 -4.96
C ASN A 202 -1.71 6.77 -4.63
N ARG A 203 -2.31 7.95 -4.63
CA ARG A 203 -1.61 9.22 -4.46
C ARG A 203 -0.87 9.32 -3.14
N LEU A 204 -1.52 8.96 -2.03
CA LEU A 204 -0.91 9.08 -0.71
C LEU A 204 0.26 8.12 -0.54
N GLU A 205 0.14 6.90 -1.07
CA GLU A 205 1.23 5.93 -1.04
C GLU A 205 2.46 6.44 -1.78
N ILE A 206 2.27 7.03 -2.95
CA ILE A 206 3.38 7.58 -3.75
C ILE A 206 3.96 8.84 -3.08
N ASP A 207 3.12 9.80 -2.71
CA ASP A 207 3.58 11.09 -2.19
C ASP A 207 4.21 10.98 -0.79
N GLN A 208 3.85 9.94 -0.03
CA GLN A 208 4.42 9.68 1.30
C GLN A 208 5.47 8.56 1.31
N GLY A 209 5.76 7.94 0.16
CA GLY A 209 6.76 6.87 0.06
C GLY A 209 6.35 5.56 0.71
N PHE A 210 5.06 5.24 0.70
CA PHE A 210 4.53 3.97 1.21
C PHE A 210 4.54 2.88 0.14
N PHE A 211 5.70 2.60 -0.40
CA PHE A 211 5.97 1.53 -1.37
C PHE A 211 7.44 1.15 -1.34
N VAL A 212 7.77 0.02 -1.92
CA VAL A 212 9.15 -0.47 -2.03
C VAL A 212 9.71 -0.10 -3.40
N LYS A 213 10.82 0.66 -3.41
CA LYS A 213 11.55 1.00 -4.66
C LYS A 213 11.94 -0.28 -5.39
N PHE A 214 11.59 -0.36 -6.69
CA PHE A 214 11.74 -1.56 -7.52
C PHE A 214 10.95 -2.78 -7.03
N GLY A 215 9.93 -2.55 -6.24
CA GLY A 215 8.93 -3.52 -5.82
C GLY A 215 7.55 -3.09 -6.32
N ASP A 216 6.57 -2.99 -5.44
CA ASP A 216 5.20 -2.56 -5.72
C ASP A 216 5.08 -1.13 -6.28
N GLY A 217 6.14 -0.32 -6.18
CA GLY A 217 6.27 0.95 -6.90
C GLY A 217 6.60 0.84 -8.39
N CYS A 218 6.67 -0.37 -8.99
CA CYS A 218 6.96 -0.58 -10.42
C CYS A 218 5.69 -0.77 -11.26
N GLY A 219 5.76 -0.33 -12.52
CA GLY A 219 4.70 -0.48 -13.51
C GLY A 219 4.87 0.49 -14.68
N GLU A 220 4.14 0.27 -15.77
CA GLU A 220 4.08 1.16 -16.93
C GLU A 220 2.84 2.05 -16.92
N ALA A 221 1.79 1.68 -16.17
CA ALA A 221 0.59 2.49 -15.97
C ALA A 221 0.22 2.50 -14.49
N PHE A 222 -0.10 3.69 -13.97
CA PHE A 222 -0.48 3.90 -12.57
C PHE A 222 -1.81 4.65 -12.51
N PRO A 223 -2.95 3.99 -12.74
CA PRO A 223 -4.24 4.67 -12.83
C PRO A 223 -4.63 5.39 -11.55
N LEU A 224 -4.23 4.89 -10.38
CA LEU A 224 -4.60 5.47 -9.09
C LEU A 224 -3.65 6.57 -8.60
N ARG A 225 -2.57 6.87 -9.33
CA ARG A 225 -1.51 7.79 -8.90
C ARG A 225 -2.00 9.17 -8.45
N TRP A 226 -3.10 9.63 -9.03
CA TRP A 226 -3.67 10.96 -8.75
C TRP A 226 -4.88 10.93 -7.83
N LEU A 227 -5.35 9.74 -7.47
CA LEU A 227 -6.53 9.56 -6.63
C LEU A 227 -6.15 9.46 -5.15
N LEU A 228 -6.88 10.18 -4.32
CA LEU A 228 -6.92 9.99 -2.88
C LEU A 228 -7.55 8.62 -2.56
N LYS A 229 -7.31 8.10 -1.37
CA LYS A 229 -7.88 6.81 -0.98
C LYS A 229 -9.42 6.84 -0.97
N SER A 230 -10.03 7.92 -0.49
CA SER A 230 -11.49 8.13 -0.55
C SER A 230 -12.01 8.08 -1.99
N GLN A 231 -11.28 8.67 -2.94
CA GLN A 231 -11.62 8.65 -4.37
C GLN A 231 -11.48 7.26 -5.00
N VAL A 232 -10.54 6.45 -4.51
CA VAL A 232 -10.44 5.03 -4.91
C VAL A 232 -11.71 4.27 -4.51
N TYR A 233 -12.28 4.56 -3.34
CA TYR A 233 -13.56 3.98 -2.91
C TYR A 233 -14.71 4.41 -3.81
N ASP A 234 -14.78 5.70 -4.23
CA ASP A 234 -15.78 6.19 -5.17
C ASP A 234 -15.72 5.42 -6.51
N VAL A 235 -14.50 5.26 -7.04
CA VAL A 235 -14.26 4.50 -8.28
C VAL A 235 -14.62 3.02 -8.10
N ALA A 236 -14.30 2.43 -6.95
CA ALA A 236 -14.62 1.04 -6.65
C ALA A 236 -16.12 0.79 -6.64
N GLU A 237 -16.90 1.69 -6.03
CA GLU A 237 -18.36 1.61 -6.01
C GLU A 237 -18.93 1.74 -7.42
N TYR A 238 -18.48 2.73 -8.19
CA TYR A 238 -18.91 2.95 -9.58
C TYR A 238 -18.61 1.75 -10.50
N LEU A 239 -17.48 1.08 -10.29
CA LEU A 239 -17.08 -0.11 -11.06
C LEU A 239 -17.77 -1.40 -10.60
N GLY A 240 -18.55 -1.36 -9.51
CA GLY A 240 -19.20 -2.54 -8.94
C GLY A 240 -18.24 -3.53 -8.29
N VAL A 241 -17.15 -3.06 -7.71
CA VAL A 241 -16.23 -3.89 -6.92
C VAL A 241 -17.01 -4.59 -5.79
N PRO A 242 -16.81 -5.90 -5.57
CA PRO A 242 -17.52 -6.66 -4.53
C PRO A 242 -17.45 -6.00 -3.15
N GLU A 243 -18.55 -6.05 -2.41
CA GLU A 243 -18.70 -5.44 -1.10
C GLU A 243 -17.68 -6.02 -0.11
N GLU A 244 -17.41 -7.31 -0.19
CA GLU A 244 -16.43 -8.02 0.64
C GLU A 244 -15.03 -7.39 0.54
N ILE A 245 -14.68 -6.84 -0.62
CA ILE A 245 -13.40 -6.15 -0.83
C ILE A 245 -13.50 -4.68 -0.38
N ARG A 246 -14.63 -4.00 -0.68
CA ARG A 246 -14.83 -2.59 -0.34
C ARG A 246 -14.95 -2.35 1.17
N CYS A 247 -15.55 -3.28 1.91
CA CYS A 247 -15.75 -3.17 3.35
C CYS A 247 -14.56 -3.68 4.18
N ARG A 248 -13.57 -4.33 3.55
CA ARG A 248 -12.39 -4.81 4.26
C ARG A 248 -11.49 -3.63 4.66
N PRO A 249 -11.12 -3.51 5.95
CA PRO A 249 -10.12 -2.53 6.36
C PRO A 249 -8.81 -2.72 5.58
N PRO A 250 -8.16 -1.63 5.13
CA PRO A 250 -6.87 -1.73 4.46
C PRO A 250 -5.84 -2.35 5.41
N THR A 251 -5.29 -3.50 5.07
CA THR A 251 -4.26 -4.21 5.84
C THR A 251 -2.93 -4.18 5.11
N THR A 252 -1.84 -4.27 5.86
CA THR A 252 -0.51 -4.51 5.30
C THR A 252 -0.20 -6.00 5.41
N ASP A 253 0.09 -6.66 4.28
CA ASP A 253 0.53 -8.07 4.24
C ASP A 253 2.08 -8.14 4.38
N THR A 254 2.61 -7.29 5.27
CA THR A 254 4.06 -7.02 5.37
C THR A 254 4.71 -7.93 6.42
N PHE A 255 4.06 -8.11 7.56
CA PHE A 255 4.55 -8.86 8.72
C PHE A 255 3.63 -10.04 9.03
N SER A 256 4.11 -10.95 9.90
CA SER A 256 3.33 -12.11 10.33
C SER A 256 2.18 -11.75 11.29
N ALA A 257 2.28 -10.63 12.04
CA ALA A 257 1.17 -10.11 12.81
C ALA A 257 0.26 -9.24 11.94
N PRO A 258 -1.07 -9.36 12.06
CA PRO A 258 -2.01 -8.48 11.38
C PRO A 258 -1.79 -7.02 11.77
N GLN A 259 -1.79 -6.13 10.79
CA GLN A 259 -1.62 -4.70 11.00
C GLN A 259 -2.41 -3.92 9.96
N SER A 260 -3.20 -2.91 10.38
CA SER A 260 -3.89 -2.03 9.43
C SER A 260 -2.94 -0.99 8.85
N GLN A 261 -3.26 -0.47 7.65
CA GLN A 261 -2.52 0.66 7.06
C GLN A 261 -2.66 1.92 7.93
N GLU A 262 -3.81 2.12 8.56
CA GLU A 262 -4.07 3.24 9.45
C GLU A 262 -3.16 3.20 10.68
N GLU A 263 -3.01 2.03 11.33
CA GLU A 263 -2.13 1.84 12.48
C GLU A 263 -0.65 1.92 12.09
N TYR A 264 -0.29 1.34 10.95
CA TYR A 264 1.11 1.27 10.53
C TYR A 264 1.63 2.59 9.98
N PHE A 265 0.81 3.30 9.20
CA PHE A 265 1.30 4.41 8.40
C PHE A 265 0.53 5.72 8.59
N TYR A 266 -0.79 5.73 8.57
CA TYR A 266 -1.54 6.99 8.51
C TYR A 266 -1.87 7.60 9.87
N GLY A 267 -2.14 6.81 10.89
CA GLY A 267 -2.46 7.27 12.26
C GLY A 267 -3.82 7.97 12.39
N THR A 268 -4.67 7.89 11.36
CA THR A 268 -6.02 8.46 11.34
C THR A 268 -6.88 7.75 10.30
N SER A 269 -8.21 7.98 10.31
CA SER A 269 -9.12 7.44 9.30
C SER A 269 -8.77 7.91 7.89
N THR A 270 -9.19 7.13 6.88
CA THR A 270 -8.89 7.40 5.47
C THR A 270 -9.29 8.81 5.04
N GLU A 271 -10.56 9.21 5.24
CA GLU A 271 -11.06 10.53 4.82
C GLU A 271 -10.34 11.68 5.54
N MET A 272 -10.08 11.49 6.82
CA MET A 272 -9.37 12.50 7.61
C MET A 272 -7.91 12.62 7.18
N GLY A 273 -7.24 11.52 6.88
CA GLY A 273 -5.89 11.48 6.32
C GLY A 273 -5.81 12.18 4.96
N ASP A 274 -6.78 11.92 4.08
CA ASP A 274 -6.91 12.58 2.78
C ASP A 274 -7.10 14.09 2.92
N ALA A 275 -7.96 14.54 3.83
CA ALA A 275 -8.22 15.95 4.07
C ALA A 275 -7.03 16.69 4.67
N LEU A 276 -6.34 16.09 5.64
CA LEU A 276 -5.12 16.64 6.24
C LEU A 276 -4.00 16.77 5.19
N TRP A 277 -3.83 15.73 4.35
CA TRP A 277 -2.84 15.74 3.29
C TRP A 277 -3.14 16.82 2.23
N LEU A 278 -4.41 16.98 1.82
CA LEU A 278 -4.83 18.06 0.91
C LEU A 278 -4.55 19.45 1.50
N ALA A 279 -4.87 19.65 2.77
CA ALA A 279 -4.63 20.91 3.47
C ALA A 279 -3.11 21.23 3.50
N TRP A 280 -2.27 20.23 3.82
CA TRP A 280 -0.82 20.37 3.77
C TRP A 280 -0.31 20.74 2.38
N ARG A 281 -0.78 20.04 1.34
CA ARG A 281 -0.40 20.30 -0.06
C ARG A 281 -0.80 21.69 -0.54
N LYS A 282 -1.89 22.24 -0.03
CA LYS A 282 -2.36 23.60 -0.31
C LYS A 282 -1.73 24.66 0.59
N SER A 283 -0.86 24.28 1.53
CA SER A 283 -0.27 25.17 2.53
C SER A 283 -1.33 25.94 3.33
N GLU A 284 -2.44 25.28 3.68
CA GLU A 284 -3.51 25.90 4.47
C GLU A 284 -3.02 26.22 5.89
N PRO A 285 -3.45 27.35 6.50
CA PRO A 285 -3.06 27.71 7.87
C PRO A 285 -3.50 26.65 8.89
N VAL A 286 -2.59 26.28 9.79
CA VAL A 286 -2.78 25.21 10.79
C VAL A 286 -4.05 25.42 11.62
N GLU A 287 -4.31 26.65 12.08
CA GLU A 287 -5.45 26.99 12.92
C GLU A 287 -6.79 26.77 12.20
N GLN A 288 -6.85 27.10 10.89
CA GLN A 288 -8.03 26.88 10.07
C GLN A 288 -8.32 25.40 9.85
N VAL A 289 -7.25 24.62 9.57
CA VAL A 289 -7.34 23.16 9.42
C VAL A 289 -7.77 22.51 10.73
N ALA A 290 -7.19 22.91 11.86
CA ALA A 290 -7.52 22.42 13.18
C ALA A 290 -9.00 22.65 13.50
N GLN A 291 -9.51 23.87 13.26
CA GLN A 291 -10.90 24.22 13.48
C GLN A 291 -11.84 23.41 12.57
N ARG A 292 -11.53 23.30 11.28
CA ARG A 292 -12.36 22.59 10.28
C ARG A 292 -12.43 21.08 10.56
N LEU A 293 -11.29 20.48 10.89
CA LEU A 293 -11.19 19.01 11.03
C LEU A 293 -11.33 18.52 12.47
N GLY A 294 -11.52 19.42 13.45
CA GLY A 294 -11.73 19.06 14.85
C GLY A 294 -10.48 18.57 15.58
N PHE A 295 -9.29 18.94 15.11
CA PHE A 295 -8.00 18.67 15.75
C PHE A 295 -7.54 19.84 16.60
N THR A 296 -6.49 19.62 17.41
CA THR A 296 -5.72 20.73 17.98
C THR A 296 -4.72 21.24 16.94
N ALA A 297 -4.33 22.53 17.05
CA ALA A 297 -3.26 23.08 16.18
C ALA A 297 -1.98 22.25 16.27
N THR A 298 -1.61 21.83 17.47
CA THR A 298 -0.44 20.98 17.72
C THR A 298 -0.52 19.62 17.00
N ASP A 299 -1.70 19.01 16.90
CA ASP A 299 -1.83 17.73 16.18
C ASP A 299 -1.73 17.94 14.67
N VAL A 300 -2.30 19.02 14.12
CA VAL A 300 -2.13 19.38 12.71
C VAL A 300 -0.66 19.65 12.38
N GLU A 301 0.07 20.40 13.23
CA GLU A 301 1.52 20.61 13.07
C GLU A 301 2.31 19.29 13.05
N LYS A 302 1.96 18.33 13.91
CA LYS A 302 2.58 17.00 13.91
C LYS A 302 2.34 16.25 12.59
N PHE A 303 1.09 16.26 12.08
CA PHE A 303 0.77 15.64 10.79
C PHE A 303 1.53 16.32 9.64
N PHE A 304 1.54 17.64 9.58
CA PHE A 304 2.24 18.38 8.53
C PHE A 304 3.75 18.12 8.56
N GLY A 305 4.36 18.13 9.75
CA GLY A 305 5.76 17.77 9.91
C GLY A 305 6.06 16.31 9.54
N LEU A 306 5.10 15.39 9.74
CA LEU A 306 5.22 14.00 9.28
C LEU A 306 5.18 13.92 7.75
N TYR A 307 4.25 14.61 7.10
CA TYR A 307 4.12 14.63 5.64
C TYR A 307 5.36 15.22 4.97
N GLU A 308 5.92 16.29 5.52
CA GLU A 308 7.16 16.88 4.99
C GLU A 308 8.34 15.90 5.02
N ARG A 309 8.56 15.21 6.15
CA ARG A 309 9.62 14.19 6.26
C ARG A 309 9.40 13.02 5.31
N ARG A 310 8.15 12.57 5.16
CA ARG A 310 7.80 11.47 4.25
C ARG A 310 7.96 11.86 2.80
N ALA A 311 7.59 13.09 2.42
CA ALA A 311 7.80 13.60 1.07
C ALA A 311 9.30 13.63 0.69
N GLN A 312 10.19 14.02 1.63
CA GLN A 312 11.64 13.93 1.42
C GLN A 312 12.12 12.49 1.20
N TYR A 313 11.57 11.53 1.94
CA TYR A 313 11.88 10.12 1.74
C TYR A 313 11.30 9.58 0.42
N ALA A 314 10.07 9.99 0.07
CA ALA A 314 9.43 9.62 -1.20
C ALA A 314 10.25 10.08 -2.41
N ALA A 315 10.90 11.25 -2.33
CA ALA A 315 11.81 11.71 -3.38
C ALA A 315 12.94 10.69 -3.64
N TYR A 316 13.59 10.17 -2.59
CA TYR A 316 14.60 9.11 -2.73
C TYR A 316 14.05 7.84 -3.42
N LEU A 317 12.79 7.51 -3.18
CA LEU A 317 12.16 6.31 -3.76
C LEU A 317 11.81 6.50 -5.24
N THR A 318 11.41 7.71 -5.65
CA THR A 318 10.88 8.00 -6.98
C THR A 318 11.92 8.57 -7.94
N GLU A 319 12.87 9.34 -7.44
CA GLU A 319 13.85 10.00 -8.30
C GLU A 319 14.95 9.03 -8.77
N MET A 320 15.27 9.14 -10.05
CA MET A 320 16.49 8.60 -10.63
C MET A 320 17.38 9.77 -11.02
N ILE A 321 18.58 9.84 -10.45
CA ILE A 321 19.57 10.83 -10.85
C ILE A 321 20.14 10.37 -12.19
N THR A 322 19.79 11.09 -13.27
CA THR A 322 20.42 10.93 -14.59
C THR A 322 21.50 11.99 -14.74
N PRO A 323 22.72 11.63 -15.19
CA PRO A 323 23.71 12.64 -15.55
C PRO A 323 23.16 13.56 -16.66
N GLU A 324 23.46 14.86 -16.56
CA GLU A 324 23.17 15.83 -17.63
C GLU A 324 23.93 15.52 -18.92
#